data_4ab4541aa5b4d1da59000a98fe87a939
#
_entry.id   4ab4541aa5b4d1da59000a98fe87a939
#
_cell.length_a   1.000
_cell.length_b   1.000
_cell.length_c   1.000
_cell.angle_alpha   90.00
_cell.angle_beta   90.00
_cell.angle_gamma   90.00
#
_symmetry.space_group_name_H-M   'P 1'
#
loop_
_entity.id
_entity.type
_entity.pdbx_description
1 polymer ?
#
loop_
_entity_poly.entity_id
_entity_poly.type
_entity_poly.pdbx_seq_one_letter_code
_entity_poly.pdbx_strand_id
1 'polypeptide(L)'
;MSEENIGGEDSLIEERRKKLEILRSENKAYINNFYKENYAADLSTKYSQLTKEELEDQNISDISIAGRIVLRRVMGNASFATIRDASGDIQIYISKNTVEKQSYEDFKTWDLGDIVGIKGKLFKTRTNELTIESSEAVLITKAVRPMHWSYCFSN
;
A
#
# COMPACT_ATOMS: atom_id res chain seq x y z
N MET A 1 -0.53 32.98 12.08
CA MET A 1 -0.21 32.03 11.00
C MET A 1 -0.32 30.56 11.38
N SER A 2 -0.47 30.24 12.65
CA SER A 2 -0.58 28.87 13.13
C SER A 2 -2.03 28.35 13.27
N GLU A 3 -3.03 29.18 13.15
CA GLU A 3 -4.43 28.80 13.40
C GLU A 3 -5.16 28.18 12.19
N GLU A 4 -4.75 28.53 10.97
CA GLU A 4 -5.39 27.97 9.76
C GLU A 4 -5.03 26.51 9.48
N ASN A 5 -3.91 26.02 10.01
CA ASN A 5 -3.46 24.63 9.77
C ASN A 5 -4.04 23.64 10.79
N ILE A 6 -4.43 24.10 11.95
CA ILE A 6 -4.99 23.29 13.02
C ILE A 6 -6.41 22.79 12.66
N GLY A 7 -7.22 23.62 12.07
CA GLY A 7 -8.58 23.24 11.65
C GLY A 7 -8.61 22.20 10.52
N GLY A 8 -7.64 22.23 9.62
CA GLY A 8 -7.52 21.25 8.54
C GLY A 8 -7.07 19.87 9.03
N GLU A 9 -6.13 19.84 9.96
CA GLU A 9 -5.64 18.57 10.55
C GLU A 9 -6.71 17.91 11.40
N ASP A 10 -7.41 18.64 12.24
CA ASP A 10 -8.50 18.13 13.07
C ASP A 10 -9.63 17.54 12.22
N SER A 11 -9.96 18.18 11.11
CA SER A 11 -10.96 17.69 10.16
C SER A 11 -10.54 16.36 9.52
N LEU A 12 -9.27 16.22 9.11
CA LEU A 12 -8.74 14.98 8.57
C LEU A 12 -8.71 13.87 9.61
N ILE A 13 -8.33 14.17 10.84
CA ILE A 13 -8.33 13.21 11.94
C ILE A 13 -9.76 12.71 12.20
N GLU A 14 -10.73 13.59 12.21
CA GLU A 14 -12.12 13.21 12.42
C GLU A 14 -12.68 12.34 11.30
N GLU A 15 -12.38 12.69 10.05
CA GLU A 15 -12.75 11.87 8.89
C GLU A 15 -12.16 10.46 8.99
N ARG A 16 -10.89 10.35 9.34
CA ARG A 16 -10.21 9.06 9.50
C ARG A 16 -10.76 8.27 10.68
N ARG A 17 -11.14 8.94 11.77
CA ARG A 17 -11.82 8.28 12.90
C ARG A 17 -13.17 7.71 12.49
N LYS A 18 -13.95 8.43 11.70
CA LYS A 18 -15.22 7.92 11.16
C LYS A 18 -14.99 6.67 10.30
N LYS A 19 -13.98 6.66 9.45
CA LYS A 19 -13.60 5.46 8.68
C LYS A 19 -13.23 4.29 9.60
N LEU A 20 -12.48 4.54 10.66
CA LEU A 20 -12.12 3.50 11.64
C LEU A 20 -13.35 2.95 12.36
N GLU A 21 -14.31 3.79 12.71
CA GLU A 21 -15.57 3.37 13.36
C GLU A 21 -16.39 2.44 12.45
N ILE A 22 -16.47 2.76 11.16
CA ILE A 22 -17.12 1.90 10.17
C ILE A 22 -16.42 0.54 10.10
N LEU A 23 -15.07 0.53 10.03
CA LEU A 23 -14.29 -0.70 10.02
C LEU A 23 -14.49 -1.54 11.29
N ARG A 24 -14.61 -0.90 12.44
CA ARG A 24 -14.91 -1.58 13.70
C ARG A 24 -16.29 -2.23 13.68
N SER A 25 -17.29 -1.53 13.16
CA SER A 25 -18.65 -2.07 13.05
C SER A 25 -18.73 -3.28 12.11
N GLU A 26 -17.83 -3.37 11.14
CA GLU A 26 -17.72 -4.47 10.19
C GLU A 26 -16.72 -5.56 10.62
N ASN A 27 -16.12 -5.45 11.80
CA ASN A 27 -15.05 -6.32 12.31
C ASN A 27 -13.80 -6.36 11.38
N LYS A 28 -13.51 -5.27 10.69
CA LYS A 28 -12.38 -5.13 9.76
C LYS A 28 -11.28 -4.19 10.26
N ALA A 29 -11.42 -3.62 11.47
CA ALA A 29 -10.52 -2.58 11.96
C ALA A 29 -9.10 -3.07 12.24
N TYR A 30 -8.96 -4.30 12.70
CA TYR A 30 -7.67 -4.89 13.08
C TYR A 30 -7.64 -6.35 12.64
N ILE A 31 -7.06 -6.57 11.45
CA ILE A 31 -6.93 -7.90 10.86
C ILE A 31 -5.62 -8.52 11.31
N ASN A 32 -5.69 -9.68 11.97
CA ASN A 32 -4.52 -10.39 12.49
C ASN A 32 -4.17 -11.66 11.71
N ASN A 33 -4.86 -11.92 10.61
CA ASN A 33 -4.69 -13.13 9.80
C ASN A 33 -3.88 -12.92 8.51
N PHE A 34 -3.20 -11.80 8.38
CA PHE A 34 -2.28 -11.56 7.27
C PHE A 34 -0.85 -11.92 7.67
N TYR A 35 -0.24 -12.84 6.93
CA TYR A 35 1.12 -13.27 7.15
C TYR A 35 2.03 -12.74 6.05
N LYS A 36 3.00 -11.94 6.44
CA LYS A 36 4.02 -11.39 5.56
C LYS A 36 5.18 -12.38 5.44
N GLU A 37 5.57 -12.74 4.23
CA GLU A 37 6.69 -13.63 3.96
C GLU A 37 7.89 -12.91 3.33
N ASN A 38 7.70 -11.72 2.78
CA ASN A 38 8.72 -11.00 2.04
C ASN A 38 8.97 -9.61 2.61
N TYR A 39 10.17 -9.10 2.39
CA TYR A 39 10.57 -7.74 2.71
C TYR A 39 10.90 -6.97 1.44
N ALA A 40 10.60 -5.67 1.41
CA ALA A 40 10.82 -4.83 0.24
C ALA A 40 12.29 -4.81 -0.21
N ALA A 41 13.22 -4.68 0.72
CA ALA A 41 14.64 -4.67 0.41
C ALA A 41 15.14 -6.01 -0.15
N ASP A 42 14.65 -7.12 0.37
CA ASP A 42 15.02 -8.46 -0.11
C ASP A 42 14.56 -8.68 -1.54
N LEU A 43 13.34 -8.28 -1.86
CA LEU A 43 12.80 -8.36 -3.22
C LEU A 43 13.61 -7.46 -4.17
N SER A 44 13.91 -6.26 -3.75
CA SER A 44 14.70 -5.31 -4.53
C SER A 44 16.10 -5.84 -4.80
N THR A 45 16.78 -6.36 -3.79
CA THR A 45 18.12 -6.93 -3.91
C THR A 45 18.14 -8.16 -4.81
N LYS A 46 17.16 -9.04 -4.67
CA LYS A 46 17.12 -10.31 -5.38
C LYS A 46 16.73 -10.16 -6.85
N TYR A 47 15.82 -9.25 -7.16
CA TYR A 47 15.18 -9.19 -8.48
C TYR A 47 15.43 -7.91 -9.27
N SER A 48 16.07 -6.88 -8.70
CA SER A 48 16.29 -5.61 -9.40
C SER A 48 17.18 -5.73 -10.64
N GLN A 49 18.08 -6.70 -10.64
CA GLN A 49 19.01 -6.93 -11.76
C GLN A 49 18.38 -7.69 -12.94
N LEU A 50 17.24 -8.33 -12.73
CA LEU A 50 16.56 -9.07 -13.79
C LEU A 50 15.91 -8.13 -14.78
N THR A 51 15.92 -8.52 -16.05
CA THR A 51 15.15 -7.84 -17.08
C THR A 51 13.66 -8.13 -16.90
N LYS A 52 12.84 -7.36 -17.60
CA LYS A 52 11.39 -7.57 -17.58
C LYS A 52 11.03 -8.99 -18.05
N GLU A 53 11.65 -9.43 -19.15
CA GLU A 53 11.43 -10.74 -19.74
C GLU A 53 11.87 -11.88 -18.80
N GLU A 54 13.05 -11.75 -18.18
CA GLU A 54 13.55 -12.73 -17.22
C GLU A 54 12.62 -12.85 -16.01
N LEU A 55 12.07 -11.75 -15.55
CA LEU A 55 11.15 -11.72 -14.43
C LEU A 55 9.80 -12.37 -14.79
N GLU A 56 9.29 -12.12 -15.99
CA GLU A 56 8.09 -12.75 -16.51
C GLU A 56 8.27 -14.26 -16.70
N ASP A 57 9.43 -14.69 -17.21
CA ASP A 57 9.75 -16.10 -17.40
C ASP A 57 9.85 -16.87 -16.09
N GLN A 58 10.41 -16.27 -15.05
CA GLN A 58 10.46 -16.88 -13.70
C GLN A 58 9.09 -16.97 -13.02
N ASN A 59 8.13 -16.16 -13.45
CA ASN A 59 6.78 -16.12 -12.92
C ASN A 59 6.76 -16.12 -11.38
N ILE A 60 7.39 -15.10 -10.77
CA ILE A 60 7.50 -14.99 -9.33
C ILE A 60 6.16 -14.54 -8.76
N SER A 61 5.37 -15.49 -8.33
CA SER A 61 4.10 -15.34 -7.65
C SER A 61 4.27 -15.59 -6.14
N ASP A 62 3.19 -15.53 -5.39
CA ASP A 62 3.18 -15.78 -3.95
C ASP A 62 4.01 -14.80 -3.12
N ILE A 63 4.18 -13.60 -3.64
CA ILE A 63 4.79 -12.50 -2.88
C ILE A 63 3.77 -11.96 -1.89
N SER A 64 4.20 -11.78 -0.66
CA SER A 64 3.37 -11.27 0.44
C SER A 64 4.16 -10.24 1.23
N ILE A 65 3.73 -8.99 1.21
CA ILE A 65 4.34 -7.88 1.94
C ILE A 65 3.32 -7.19 2.84
N ALA A 66 3.81 -6.51 3.86
CA ALA A 66 2.99 -5.63 4.68
C ALA A 66 3.79 -4.38 5.02
N GLY A 67 3.16 -3.24 4.97
CA GLY A 67 3.81 -1.97 5.26
C GLY A 67 2.85 -0.80 5.17
N ARG A 68 3.42 0.39 5.29
CA ARG A 68 2.70 1.66 5.32
C ARG A 68 2.58 2.25 3.94
N ILE A 69 1.40 2.72 3.56
CA ILE A 69 1.21 3.48 2.32
C ILE A 69 1.88 4.85 2.49
N VAL A 70 2.92 5.13 1.73
CA VAL A 70 3.63 6.41 1.77
C VAL A 70 3.38 7.27 0.54
N LEU A 71 2.92 6.67 -0.55
CA LEU A 71 2.53 7.34 -1.78
C LEU A 71 1.38 6.57 -2.43
N ARG A 72 0.43 7.29 -3.03
CA ARG A 72 -0.68 6.68 -3.74
C ARG A 72 -1.07 7.52 -4.94
N ARG A 73 -1.26 6.85 -6.07
CA ARG A 73 -1.68 7.48 -7.32
C ARG A 73 -2.84 6.69 -7.94
N VAL A 74 -4.04 7.23 -7.83
CA VAL A 74 -5.25 6.63 -8.40
C VAL A 74 -5.45 7.14 -9.82
N MET A 75 -5.62 6.21 -10.77
CA MET A 75 -5.81 6.49 -12.19
C MET A 75 -7.03 5.71 -12.72
N GLY A 76 -8.24 6.11 -12.31
CA GLY A 76 -9.46 5.46 -12.78
C GLY A 76 -9.61 4.01 -12.29
N ASN A 77 -9.44 3.05 -13.18
CA ASN A 77 -9.60 1.62 -12.89
C ASN A 77 -8.33 0.94 -12.39
N ALA A 78 -7.23 1.66 -12.32
CA ALA A 78 -5.94 1.17 -11.85
C ALA A 78 -5.28 2.19 -10.93
N SER A 79 -4.43 1.72 -10.05
CA SER A 79 -3.70 2.58 -9.11
C SER A 79 -2.30 2.05 -8.88
N PHE A 80 -1.38 2.96 -8.60
CA PHE A 80 -0.05 2.66 -8.06
C PHE A 80 0.04 3.18 -6.64
N ALA A 81 0.78 2.48 -5.81
CA ALA A 81 1.12 2.93 -4.46
C ALA A 81 2.53 2.50 -4.11
N THR A 82 3.16 3.23 -3.21
CA THR A 82 4.44 2.85 -2.61
C THR A 82 4.18 2.40 -1.19
N ILE A 83 4.63 1.19 -0.88
CA ILE A 83 4.52 0.58 0.43
C ILE A 83 5.89 0.57 1.07
N ARG A 84 5.97 1.10 2.27
CA ARG A 84 7.20 1.14 3.08
C ARG A 84 7.09 0.16 4.22
N ASP A 85 8.00 -0.80 4.27
CA ASP A 85 8.20 -1.67 5.43
C ASP A 85 9.47 -1.28 6.19
N ALA A 86 9.87 -2.08 7.18
CA ALA A 86 11.07 -1.81 7.97
C ALA A 86 12.38 -1.85 7.14
N SER A 87 12.36 -2.47 5.97
CA SER A 87 13.54 -2.68 5.13
C SER A 87 13.68 -1.67 4.00
N GLY A 88 12.58 -1.08 3.53
CA GLY A 88 12.59 -0.14 2.40
C GLY A 88 11.22 -0.01 1.73
N ASP A 89 11.24 0.53 0.51
CA ASP A 89 10.04 0.82 -0.27
C ASP A 89 9.91 -0.14 -1.44
N ILE A 90 8.66 -0.47 -1.79
CA ILE A 90 8.34 -1.19 -3.01
C ILE A 90 7.04 -0.64 -3.60
N GLN A 91 7.00 -0.55 -4.93
CA GLN A 91 5.80 -0.14 -5.64
C GLN A 91 4.83 -1.31 -5.78
N ILE A 92 3.55 -1.02 -5.66
CA ILE A 92 2.49 -1.96 -5.99
C ILE A 92 1.60 -1.40 -7.11
N TYR A 93 1.02 -2.31 -7.88
CA TYR A 93 -0.01 -2.02 -8.86
C TYR A 93 -1.27 -2.77 -8.46
N ILE A 94 -2.39 -2.08 -8.46
CA ILE A 94 -3.70 -2.65 -8.12
C ILE A 94 -4.75 -2.13 -9.09
N SER A 95 -5.59 -3.02 -9.59
CA SER A 95 -6.67 -2.65 -10.51
C SER A 95 -7.92 -3.50 -10.26
N LYS A 96 -9.03 -3.08 -10.85
CA LYS A 96 -10.27 -3.87 -10.85
C LYS A 96 -10.14 -5.23 -11.51
N ASN A 97 -9.11 -5.42 -12.34
CA ASN A 97 -8.85 -6.67 -13.04
C ASN A 97 -7.91 -7.61 -12.27
N THR A 98 -7.11 -7.08 -11.34
CA THR A 98 -6.13 -7.85 -10.58
C THR A 98 -6.64 -8.30 -9.22
N VAL A 99 -7.55 -7.54 -8.61
CA VAL A 99 -8.18 -7.85 -7.32
C VAL A 99 -9.69 -7.91 -7.47
N GLU A 100 -10.37 -8.40 -6.45
CA GLU A 100 -11.83 -8.33 -6.40
C GLU A 100 -12.31 -6.87 -6.47
N LYS A 101 -13.42 -6.65 -7.16
CA LYS A 101 -13.99 -5.32 -7.33
C LYS A 101 -14.17 -4.58 -6.00
N GLN A 102 -14.64 -5.27 -4.98
CA GLN A 102 -14.82 -4.67 -3.65
C GLN A 102 -13.48 -4.29 -3.02
N SER A 103 -12.46 -5.12 -3.18
CA SER A 103 -11.11 -4.82 -2.67
C SER A 103 -10.52 -3.56 -3.32
N TYR A 104 -10.77 -3.35 -4.60
CA TYR A 104 -10.32 -2.13 -5.28
C TYR A 104 -11.08 -0.88 -4.79
N GLU A 105 -12.39 -0.99 -4.60
CA GLU A 105 -13.19 0.09 -4.03
C GLU A 105 -12.74 0.42 -2.60
N ASP A 106 -12.45 -0.57 -1.79
CA ASP A 106 -11.91 -0.40 -0.44
C ASP A 106 -10.55 0.31 -0.49
N PHE A 107 -9.65 -0.10 -1.37
CA PHE A 107 -8.33 0.52 -1.56
C PHE A 107 -8.44 2.02 -1.84
N LYS A 108 -9.40 2.44 -2.63
CA LYS A 108 -9.61 3.87 -2.94
C LYS A 108 -9.99 4.70 -1.71
N THR A 109 -10.52 4.08 -0.66
CA THR A 109 -10.90 4.75 0.58
C THR A 109 -9.76 4.86 1.60
N TRP A 110 -8.68 4.11 1.39
CA TRP A 110 -7.55 4.11 2.31
C TRP A 110 -6.78 5.42 2.24
N ASP A 111 -6.04 5.71 3.31
CA ASP A 111 -5.30 6.97 3.43
C ASP A 111 -3.79 6.72 3.50
N LEU A 112 -3.01 7.75 3.20
CA LEU A 112 -1.56 7.71 3.44
C LEU A 112 -1.29 7.46 4.92
N GLY A 113 -0.38 6.56 5.20
CA GLY A 113 -0.05 6.14 6.56
C GLY A 113 -0.75 4.86 7.00
N ASP A 114 -1.80 4.41 6.31
CA ASP A 114 -2.43 3.13 6.61
C ASP A 114 -1.46 1.97 6.41
N ILE A 115 -1.52 0.98 7.29
CA ILE A 115 -0.74 -0.25 7.17
C ILE A 115 -1.58 -1.28 6.45
N VAL A 116 -1.05 -1.81 5.37
CA VAL A 116 -1.75 -2.72 4.46
C VAL A 116 -0.94 -3.99 4.22
N GLY A 117 -1.63 -5.07 3.88
CA GLY A 117 -1.04 -6.31 3.41
C GLY A 117 -1.36 -6.51 1.94
N ILE A 118 -0.37 -6.87 1.16
CA ILE A 118 -0.46 -7.04 -0.30
C ILE A 118 0.09 -8.41 -0.67
N LYS A 119 -0.67 -9.15 -1.46
CA LYS A 119 -0.21 -10.39 -2.11
C LYS A 119 -0.27 -10.23 -3.61
N GLY A 120 0.69 -10.81 -4.30
CA GLY A 120 0.70 -10.76 -5.75
C GLY A 120 1.96 -11.33 -6.37
N LYS A 121 2.20 -10.96 -7.61
CA LYS A 121 3.38 -11.37 -8.38
C LYS A 121 4.26 -10.19 -8.73
N LEU A 122 5.54 -10.45 -8.91
CA LEU A 122 6.50 -9.44 -9.32
C LEU A 122 6.47 -9.23 -10.85
N PHE A 123 6.55 -7.97 -11.24
CA PHE A 123 6.78 -7.56 -12.62
C PHE A 123 7.57 -6.26 -12.67
N LYS A 124 8.02 -5.87 -13.83
CA LYS A 124 8.62 -4.55 -14.04
C LYS A 124 7.74 -3.70 -14.94
N THR A 125 7.58 -2.43 -14.58
CA THR A 125 6.84 -1.45 -15.36
C THR A 125 7.62 -1.03 -16.62
N ARG A 126 7.01 -0.22 -17.45
CA ARG A 126 7.67 0.35 -18.64
C ARG A 126 8.93 1.16 -18.29
N THR A 127 8.95 1.77 -17.13
CA THR A 127 10.10 2.53 -16.62
C THR A 127 11.10 1.65 -15.86
N ASN A 128 10.96 0.32 -15.97
CA ASN A 128 11.83 -0.66 -15.34
C ASN A 128 11.79 -0.65 -13.79
N GLU A 129 10.68 -0.23 -13.22
CA GLU A 129 10.43 -0.25 -11.78
C GLU A 129 9.92 -1.61 -11.33
N LEU A 130 10.57 -2.21 -10.32
CA LEU A 130 10.11 -3.47 -9.72
C LEU A 130 8.81 -3.22 -8.95
N THR A 131 7.77 -3.92 -9.32
CA THR A 131 6.41 -3.67 -8.84
C THR A 131 5.71 -5.00 -8.53
N ILE A 132 4.85 -4.99 -7.53
CA ILE A 132 3.98 -6.13 -7.23
C ILE A 132 2.61 -5.88 -7.87
N GLU A 133 2.21 -6.75 -8.79
CA GLU A 133 0.84 -6.79 -9.29
C GLU A 133 -0.03 -7.46 -8.24
N SER A 134 -0.86 -6.66 -7.58
CA SER A 134 -1.63 -7.10 -6.42
C SER A 134 -2.78 -8.00 -6.86
N SER A 135 -2.85 -9.20 -6.30
CA SER A 135 -4.00 -10.11 -6.40
C SER A 135 -4.90 -10.03 -5.17
N GLU A 136 -4.36 -9.61 -4.05
CA GLU A 136 -5.08 -9.41 -2.80
C GLU A 136 -4.51 -8.20 -2.07
N ALA A 137 -5.38 -7.38 -1.52
CA ALA A 137 -5.01 -6.21 -0.74
C ALA A 137 -5.94 -6.10 0.47
N VAL A 138 -5.38 -5.99 1.67
CA VAL A 138 -6.13 -5.87 2.92
C VAL A 138 -5.61 -4.73 3.76
N LEU A 139 -6.51 -4.05 4.45
CA LEU A 139 -6.16 -3.04 5.45
C LEU A 139 -5.87 -3.74 6.78
N ILE A 140 -4.65 -3.58 7.29
CA ILE A 140 -4.24 -4.17 8.57
C ILE A 140 -4.49 -3.19 9.71
N THR A 141 -4.03 -1.95 9.58
CA THR A 141 -4.18 -0.93 10.62
C THR A 141 -4.46 0.43 9.99
N LYS A 142 -5.54 1.07 10.43
CA LYS A 142 -5.91 2.41 9.99
C LYS A 142 -5.05 3.47 10.68
N ALA A 143 -4.44 4.37 9.91
CA ALA A 143 -3.78 5.55 10.45
C ALA A 143 -4.82 6.65 10.70
N VAL A 144 -4.93 7.10 11.94
CA VAL A 144 -5.88 8.16 12.34
C VAL A 144 -5.26 9.54 12.14
N ARG A 145 -3.96 9.70 12.40
CA ARG A 145 -3.26 10.98 12.20
C ARG A 145 -2.60 11.04 10.85
N PRO A 146 -2.72 12.17 10.13
CA PRO A 146 -1.98 12.37 8.88
C PRO A 146 -0.47 12.27 9.09
N MET A 147 0.24 11.73 8.11
CA MET A 147 1.71 11.67 8.15
C MET A 147 2.28 13.05 7.88
N HIS A 148 3.25 13.45 8.71
CA HIS A 148 4.04 14.66 8.45
C HIS A 148 5.08 14.37 7.36
N TRP A 149 5.22 15.28 6.40
CA TRP A 149 6.20 15.14 5.32
C TRP A 149 7.65 14.94 5.82
N SER A 150 7.98 15.49 6.99
CA SER A 150 9.31 15.33 7.60
C SER A 150 9.63 13.88 7.98
N TYR A 151 8.62 13.05 8.22
CA TYR A 151 8.81 11.64 8.52
C TYR A 151 8.91 10.75 7.27
N CYS A 152 8.45 11.24 6.13
CA CYS A 152 8.50 10.50 4.87
C CYS A 152 9.91 10.43 4.26
N PHE A 153 10.78 11.36 4.63
CA PHE A 153 12.13 11.53 4.05
C PHE A 153 13.28 11.36 5.05
N SER A 154 13.00 11.13 6.33
CA SER A 154 14.06 10.76 7.28
C SER A 154 14.40 9.28 7.15
N ASN A 155 15.62 9.00 6.79
CA ASN A 155 16.19 7.66 6.66
C ASN A 155 16.04 6.83 7.95
#